data_5c1855ebc4901ea73b4d2dc75e1fb37d
#
_entry.id   5c1855ebc4901ea73b4d2dc75e1fb37d
#
_cell.length_a   1.000
_cell.length_b   1.000
_cell.length_c   1.000
_cell.angle_alpha   90.00
_cell.angle_beta   90.00
_cell.angle_gamma   90.00
#
_symmetry.space_group_name_H-M   'P 1'
#
loop_
_entity.id
_entity.type
_entity.pdbx_description
1 polymer ?
#
loop_
_entity_poly.entity_id
_entity_poly.type
_entity_poly.pdbx_seq_one_letter_code
_entity_poly.pdbx_strand_id
1 'polypeptide(L)'
;MKQAKWILAVGLLLTGLHAYAWTSPVPLPDYSTASLRIVGQNARNYLSDFTASNADVTNEADFKAKTNKMANVFLALQADIVAICEVQEDDNILSFITAEMNTLANTNVYDYVLDGMRASQSSSGYMPLKAGYIYRKDKVTPEENSTSPYSYGTYKPRMRIQAFRENATDELFVLSMNHFKAKSSSVPDDTEATRLENVDKLLTALNKVTADPDILVMGDLNAYTDEEPIQRLIAAGYEEQLVRFDPTAYTYIYKQKRGLLDHALANVSMAGQIVGAATYHINTSGSYSYKYSDHDAYVVALCLGENGCGEELGIDQVESKQRAQKTIENGQLLIILPDGSTYNVFGVRVR
;
A
#
# COMPACT_ATOMS: atom_id res chain seq x y z
N MET A 1 65.99 8.92 -40.05
CA MET A 1 65.63 8.46 -38.71
C MET A 1 64.19 8.82 -38.43
N LYS A 2 63.28 7.83 -38.55
CA LYS A 2 61.82 8.05 -38.29
C LYS A 2 61.54 7.47 -36.90
N GLN A 3 61.10 8.33 -35.96
CA GLN A 3 60.65 7.94 -34.65
C GLN A 3 59.22 7.43 -34.77
N ALA A 4 59.00 6.18 -34.39
CA ALA A 4 57.70 5.61 -34.27
C ALA A 4 57.12 5.97 -32.88
N LYS A 5 55.99 6.67 -32.87
CA LYS A 5 55.20 6.94 -31.66
C LYS A 5 54.30 5.73 -31.40
N TRP A 6 54.53 5.04 -30.29
CA TRP A 6 53.63 4.04 -29.80
C TRP A 6 52.47 4.71 -29.04
N ILE A 7 51.26 4.59 -29.58
CA ILE A 7 50.03 5.00 -28.93
C ILE A 7 49.57 3.77 -28.11
N LEU A 8 49.69 3.88 -26.80
CA LEU A 8 49.09 2.91 -25.88
C LEU A 8 47.58 3.14 -25.84
N ALA A 9 46.82 2.25 -26.47
CA ALA A 9 45.37 2.22 -26.35
C ALA A 9 45.03 1.53 -25.02
N VAL A 10 44.69 2.28 -24.00
CA VAL A 10 44.10 1.74 -22.77
C VAL A 10 42.66 1.36 -23.10
N GLY A 11 42.43 0.08 -23.34
CA GLY A 11 41.11 -0.50 -23.47
C GLY A 11 40.43 -0.48 -22.10
N LEU A 12 39.48 0.48 -21.89
CA LEU A 12 38.53 0.37 -20.81
C LEU A 12 37.65 -0.85 -21.09
N LEU A 13 37.89 -1.94 -20.37
CA LEU A 13 36.91 -3.01 -20.24
C LEU A 13 35.77 -2.48 -19.38
N LEU A 14 34.78 -1.92 -20.02
CA LEU A 14 33.44 -1.78 -19.45
C LEU A 14 32.87 -3.19 -19.33
N THR A 15 33.12 -3.85 -18.19
CA THR A 15 32.29 -4.97 -17.77
C THR A 15 30.90 -4.43 -17.55
N GLY A 16 30.07 -4.52 -18.59
CA GLY A 16 28.64 -4.24 -18.50
C GLY A 16 28.06 -5.20 -17.47
N LEU A 17 27.84 -4.70 -16.27
CA LEU A 17 26.82 -5.24 -15.40
C LEU A 17 25.52 -5.12 -16.18
N HIS A 18 25.13 -6.20 -16.85
CA HIS A 18 23.78 -6.37 -17.32
C HIS A 18 22.94 -6.49 -16.03
N ALA A 19 22.50 -5.35 -15.51
CA ALA A 19 21.30 -5.34 -14.71
C ALA A 19 20.27 -6.06 -15.60
N TYR A 20 19.90 -7.27 -15.25
CA TYR A 20 18.73 -7.90 -15.83
C TYR A 20 17.58 -6.96 -15.54
N ALA A 21 17.25 -6.11 -16.52
CA ALA A 21 16.06 -5.32 -16.45
C ALA A 21 14.92 -6.32 -16.38
N TRP A 22 14.39 -6.50 -15.16
CA TRP A 22 13.23 -7.31 -14.95
C TRP A 22 12.08 -6.61 -15.70
N THR A 23 11.74 -7.17 -16.87
CA THR A 23 10.60 -6.69 -17.62
C THR A 23 9.36 -7.30 -16.97
N SER A 24 8.55 -6.42 -16.40
CA SER A 24 7.24 -6.80 -15.87
C SER A 24 6.48 -7.66 -16.90
N PRO A 25 6.01 -8.86 -16.53
CA PRO A 25 5.19 -9.66 -17.44
C PRO A 25 3.80 -9.04 -17.68
N VAL A 26 3.41 -8.05 -16.89
CA VAL A 26 2.13 -7.34 -16.99
C VAL A 26 2.40 -5.87 -17.23
N PRO A 27 1.87 -5.26 -18.31
CA PRO A 27 1.97 -3.83 -18.51
C PRO A 27 1.31 -3.09 -17.34
N LEU A 28 2.06 -2.18 -16.72
CA LEU A 28 1.50 -1.28 -15.72
C LEU A 28 0.85 -0.08 -16.41
N PRO A 29 -0.23 0.46 -15.86
CA PRO A 29 -0.73 1.75 -16.27
C PRO A 29 0.36 2.82 -16.14
N ASP A 30 0.37 3.76 -17.07
CA ASP A 30 1.27 4.91 -16.99
C ASP A 30 0.73 5.90 -15.94
N TYR A 31 1.40 5.95 -14.80
CA TYR A 31 1.14 6.91 -13.74
C TYR A 31 2.24 7.97 -13.66
N SER A 32 2.80 8.36 -14.80
CA SER A 32 3.88 9.36 -14.86
C SER A 32 3.51 10.71 -14.25
N THR A 33 2.21 11.02 -14.21
CA THR A 33 1.67 12.24 -13.59
C THR A 33 1.49 12.13 -12.07
N ALA A 34 1.56 10.94 -11.49
CA ALA A 34 1.40 10.78 -10.05
C ALA A 34 2.61 11.33 -9.29
N SER A 35 2.35 12.04 -8.17
CA SER A 35 3.40 12.47 -7.24
C SER A 35 3.91 11.31 -6.39
N LEU A 36 3.02 10.43 -5.99
CA LEU A 36 3.30 9.25 -5.16
C LEU A 36 2.62 7.99 -5.70
N ARG A 37 3.29 6.85 -5.51
CA ARG A 37 2.75 5.51 -5.75
C ARG A 37 2.83 4.69 -4.48
N ILE A 38 1.67 4.23 -4.02
CA ILE A 38 1.54 3.37 -2.85
C ILE A 38 1.24 1.96 -3.32
N VAL A 39 2.10 1.01 -2.98
CA VAL A 39 1.92 -0.40 -3.28
C VAL A 39 1.39 -1.12 -2.05
N GLY A 40 0.29 -1.86 -2.21
CA GLY A 40 -0.25 -2.75 -1.19
C GLY A 40 0.13 -4.20 -1.45
N GLN A 41 0.48 -4.96 -0.39
CA GLN A 41 0.88 -6.36 -0.50
C GLN A 41 0.55 -7.16 0.77
N ASN A 42 -0.14 -8.29 0.61
CA ASN A 42 -0.10 -9.38 1.56
C ASN A 42 1.13 -10.26 1.24
N ALA A 43 2.07 -10.38 2.20
CA ALA A 43 3.36 -11.03 1.98
C ALA A 43 3.35 -12.54 2.23
N ARG A 44 2.20 -13.12 2.57
CA ARG A 44 2.05 -14.56 2.85
C ARG A 44 3.08 -15.05 3.86
N ASN A 45 2.87 -14.73 5.14
CA ASN A 45 3.74 -15.17 6.25
C ASN A 45 5.24 -14.97 5.97
N TYR A 46 5.63 -13.71 5.68
CA TYR A 46 7.04 -13.36 5.50
C TYR A 46 7.76 -13.33 6.85
N LEU A 47 8.38 -14.44 7.19
CA LEU A 47 9.02 -14.69 8.48
C LEU A 47 10.50 -15.02 8.30
N SER A 48 11.35 -14.44 9.16
CA SER A 48 12.76 -14.81 9.29
C SER A 48 12.98 -15.95 10.31
N ASP A 49 11.95 -16.31 11.07
CA ASP A 49 11.93 -17.48 11.92
C ASP A 49 11.39 -18.70 11.14
N PHE A 50 12.30 -19.45 10.54
CA PHE A 50 11.96 -20.61 9.69
C PHE A 50 11.40 -21.80 10.47
N THR A 51 11.42 -21.76 11.81
CA THR A 51 10.88 -22.82 12.68
C THR A 51 9.42 -22.61 13.01
N ALA A 52 8.89 -21.43 12.71
CA ALA A 52 7.49 -21.09 12.99
C ALA A 52 6.54 -21.99 12.19
N SER A 53 5.46 -22.45 12.84
CA SER A 53 4.48 -23.36 12.25
C SER A 53 3.70 -22.74 11.06
N ASN A 54 3.70 -21.41 10.96
CA ASN A 54 3.10 -20.65 9.88
C ASN A 54 4.12 -20.04 8.89
N ALA A 55 5.39 -20.45 8.94
CA ALA A 55 6.37 -19.95 8.00
C ALA A 55 6.07 -20.43 6.56
N ASP A 56 6.04 -19.49 5.60
CA ASP A 56 5.87 -19.83 4.17
C ASP A 56 7.15 -20.44 3.56
N VAL A 57 8.30 -20.05 4.09
CA VAL A 57 9.61 -20.58 3.70
C VAL A 57 10.33 -21.17 4.92
N THR A 58 11.06 -22.24 4.73
CA THR A 58 11.63 -23.05 5.82
C THR A 58 13.17 -22.98 5.90
N ASN A 59 13.79 -22.10 5.12
CA ASN A 59 15.24 -21.92 5.14
C ASN A 59 15.65 -20.52 4.62
N GLU A 60 16.88 -20.14 4.91
CA GLU A 60 17.43 -18.83 4.57
C GLU A 60 17.54 -18.59 3.04
N ALA A 61 17.82 -19.61 2.24
CA ALA A 61 17.97 -19.45 0.79
C ALA A 61 16.62 -19.09 0.15
N ASP A 62 15.53 -19.77 0.54
CA ASP A 62 14.18 -19.49 0.06
C ASP A 62 13.68 -18.14 0.59
N PHE A 63 14.03 -17.77 1.82
CA PHE A 63 13.74 -16.45 2.37
C PHE A 63 14.40 -15.34 1.56
N LYS A 64 15.70 -15.46 1.25
CA LYS A 64 16.40 -14.49 0.38
C LYS A 64 15.80 -14.43 -1.02
N ALA A 65 15.45 -15.58 -1.59
CA ALA A 65 14.80 -15.62 -2.91
C ALA A 65 13.43 -14.93 -2.89
N LYS A 66 12.62 -15.14 -1.86
CA LYS A 66 11.34 -14.47 -1.66
C LYS A 66 11.53 -12.96 -1.49
N THR A 67 12.48 -12.54 -0.65
CA THR A 67 12.85 -11.12 -0.44
C THR A 67 13.23 -10.44 -1.75
N ASN A 68 14.10 -11.07 -2.55
CA ASN A 68 14.54 -10.55 -3.85
C ASN A 68 13.36 -10.39 -4.83
N LYS A 69 12.47 -11.39 -4.92
CA LYS A 69 11.27 -11.30 -5.78
C LYS A 69 10.37 -10.13 -5.37
N MET A 70 10.09 -9.97 -4.08
CA MET A 70 9.28 -8.87 -3.56
C MET A 70 9.91 -7.52 -3.88
N ALA A 71 11.20 -7.35 -3.59
CA ALA A 71 11.93 -6.12 -3.86
C ALA A 71 11.89 -5.75 -5.36
N ASN A 72 12.10 -6.72 -6.26
CA ASN A 72 12.00 -6.50 -7.71
C ASN A 72 10.58 -6.03 -8.13
N VAL A 73 9.53 -6.63 -7.55
CA VAL A 73 8.14 -6.22 -7.83
C VAL A 73 7.90 -4.79 -7.36
N PHE A 74 8.27 -4.45 -6.13
CA PHE A 74 8.05 -3.12 -5.58
C PHE A 74 8.81 -2.05 -6.36
N LEU A 75 10.02 -2.34 -6.81
CA LEU A 75 10.80 -1.45 -7.68
C LEU A 75 10.17 -1.32 -9.08
N ALA A 76 9.68 -2.41 -9.66
CA ALA A 76 9.00 -2.38 -10.96
C ALA A 76 7.70 -1.57 -10.91
N LEU A 77 6.97 -1.63 -9.79
CA LEU A 77 5.79 -0.82 -9.51
C LEU A 77 6.16 0.64 -9.15
N GLN A 78 7.45 0.96 -9.07
CA GLN A 78 7.98 2.27 -8.68
C GLN A 78 7.39 2.75 -7.34
N ALA A 79 7.33 1.85 -6.37
CA ALA A 79 6.75 2.13 -5.07
C ALA A 79 7.50 3.27 -4.35
N ASP A 80 6.77 4.33 -3.99
CA ASP A 80 7.25 5.36 -3.06
C ASP A 80 6.94 4.95 -1.62
N ILE A 81 5.81 4.25 -1.42
CA ILE A 81 5.45 3.59 -0.16
C ILE A 81 5.01 2.15 -0.48
N VAL A 82 5.47 1.19 0.33
CA VAL A 82 4.93 -0.17 0.35
C VAL A 82 4.18 -0.36 1.66
N ALA A 83 2.86 -0.54 1.57
CA ALA A 83 2.01 -0.96 2.68
C ALA A 83 1.90 -2.48 2.65
N ILE A 84 2.37 -3.16 3.68
CA ILE A 84 2.55 -4.61 3.67
C ILE A 84 1.94 -5.25 4.91
N CYS A 85 1.29 -6.40 4.76
CA CYS A 85 0.82 -7.23 5.87
C CYS A 85 1.32 -8.68 5.73
N GLU A 86 1.00 -9.50 6.74
CA GLU A 86 1.54 -10.86 6.91
C GLU A 86 3.07 -10.91 6.97
N VAL A 87 3.67 -9.94 7.63
CA VAL A 87 5.09 -9.98 7.99
C VAL A 87 5.25 -10.31 9.47
N GLN A 88 6.37 -10.92 9.84
CA GLN A 88 6.69 -11.25 11.24
C GLN A 88 6.52 -10.03 12.15
N GLU A 89 5.94 -10.24 13.35
CA GLU A 89 5.83 -9.19 14.35
C GLU A 89 7.19 -8.92 15.02
N ASP A 90 8.09 -8.33 14.24
CA ASP A 90 9.42 -7.91 14.66
C ASP A 90 9.79 -6.60 13.96
N ASP A 91 10.44 -5.69 14.69
CA ASP A 91 10.84 -4.38 14.15
C ASP A 91 11.76 -4.49 12.93
N ASN A 92 12.59 -5.51 12.88
CA ASN A 92 13.63 -5.63 11.87
C ASN A 92 13.19 -6.38 10.61
N ILE A 93 12.01 -6.98 10.59
CA ILE A 93 11.60 -7.84 9.46
C ILE A 93 11.57 -7.08 8.13
N LEU A 94 11.17 -5.82 8.14
CA LEU A 94 11.10 -4.99 6.94
C LEU A 94 12.49 -4.55 6.45
N SER A 95 13.51 -4.58 7.32
CA SER A 95 14.89 -4.23 6.95
C SER A 95 15.43 -5.10 5.82
N PHE A 96 15.04 -6.39 5.75
CA PHE A 96 15.50 -7.30 4.71
C PHE A 96 15.03 -6.88 3.33
N ILE A 97 13.73 -6.51 3.20
CA ILE A 97 13.15 -6.04 1.93
C ILE A 97 13.74 -4.67 1.58
N THR A 98 13.83 -3.77 2.56
CA THR A 98 14.37 -2.41 2.38
C THR A 98 15.82 -2.44 1.90
N ALA A 99 16.67 -3.27 2.52
CA ALA A 99 18.06 -3.43 2.12
C ALA A 99 18.20 -4.01 0.70
N GLU A 100 17.35 -4.98 0.35
CA GLU A 100 17.34 -5.55 -0.99
C GLU A 100 16.89 -4.55 -2.05
N MET A 101 15.83 -3.75 -1.78
CA MET A 101 15.38 -2.66 -2.66
C MET A 101 16.50 -1.64 -2.88
N ASN A 102 17.18 -1.20 -1.81
CA ASN A 102 18.30 -0.28 -1.90
C ASN A 102 19.47 -0.88 -2.72
N THR A 103 19.76 -2.16 -2.52
CA THR A 103 20.83 -2.86 -3.27
C THR A 103 20.49 -2.95 -4.75
N LEU A 104 19.31 -3.42 -5.11
CA LEU A 104 18.88 -3.58 -6.50
C LEU A 104 18.78 -2.26 -7.25
N ALA A 105 18.30 -1.21 -6.58
CA ALA A 105 18.19 0.12 -7.15
C ALA A 105 19.50 0.93 -7.09
N ASN A 106 20.56 0.37 -6.49
CA ASN A 106 21.84 1.06 -6.24
C ASN A 106 21.62 2.44 -5.58
N THR A 107 20.85 2.47 -4.50
CA THR A 107 20.44 3.69 -3.78
C THR A 107 20.44 3.47 -2.27
N ASN A 108 20.10 4.51 -1.51
CA ASN A 108 19.90 4.47 -0.05
C ASN A 108 18.65 5.29 0.33
N VAL A 109 17.67 5.37 -0.56
CA VAL A 109 16.47 6.20 -0.34
C VAL A 109 15.37 5.46 0.41
N TYR A 110 15.32 4.13 0.35
CA TYR A 110 14.31 3.35 1.05
C TYR A 110 14.62 3.19 2.53
N ASP A 111 13.60 3.32 3.36
CA ASP A 111 13.61 3.08 4.79
C ASP A 111 12.27 2.46 5.23
N TYR A 112 12.10 2.11 6.49
CA TYR A 112 10.86 1.52 6.99
C TYR A 112 10.45 2.12 8.32
N VAL A 113 9.14 2.09 8.61
CA VAL A 113 8.59 2.63 9.85
C VAL A 113 8.81 1.64 10.98
N LEU A 114 9.52 2.08 12.01
CA LEU A 114 9.68 1.33 13.27
C LEU A 114 8.39 1.42 14.11
N ASP A 115 8.08 0.36 14.82
CA ASP A 115 6.86 0.28 15.65
C ASP A 115 7.09 -0.26 17.07
N GLY A 116 8.32 -0.61 17.40
CA GLY A 116 8.68 -1.16 18.71
C GLY A 116 8.11 -2.56 18.96
N MET A 117 7.56 -3.21 17.92
CA MET A 117 6.87 -4.49 18.07
C MET A 117 7.85 -5.65 18.02
N ARG A 118 7.77 -6.53 19.01
CA ARG A 118 8.51 -7.80 19.05
C ARG A 118 7.63 -8.87 19.64
N ALA A 119 7.50 -9.98 18.95
CA ALA A 119 6.78 -11.14 19.43
C ALA A 119 7.68 -12.38 19.37
N SER A 120 7.30 -13.36 20.17
CA SER A 120 7.86 -14.71 20.13
C SER A 120 6.80 -15.67 19.62
N GLN A 121 7.22 -16.84 19.16
CA GLN A 121 6.30 -17.92 18.83
C GLN A 121 5.37 -18.23 20.01
N SER A 122 4.13 -18.54 19.70
CA SER A 122 3.17 -19.07 20.66
C SER A 122 3.55 -20.48 21.08
N SER A 123 2.87 -21.05 22.08
CA SER A 123 3.05 -22.45 22.51
C SER A 123 2.76 -23.47 21.40
N SER A 124 2.00 -23.09 20.35
CA SER A 124 1.76 -23.90 19.15
C SER A 124 2.80 -23.70 18.05
N GLY A 125 3.84 -22.91 18.30
CA GLY A 125 4.87 -22.57 17.32
C GLY A 125 4.44 -21.48 16.32
N TYR A 126 3.27 -20.88 16.48
CA TYR A 126 2.80 -19.82 15.58
C TYR A 126 3.51 -18.50 15.86
N MET A 127 4.10 -17.89 14.84
CA MET A 127 4.69 -16.56 14.90
C MET A 127 3.63 -15.49 14.64
N PRO A 128 3.42 -14.54 15.53
CA PRO A 128 2.51 -13.42 15.29
C PRO A 128 2.93 -12.59 14.09
N LEU A 129 1.92 -12.07 13.38
CA LEU A 129 2.07 -11.26 12.18
C LEU A 129 1.69 -9.81 12.46
N LYS A 130 2.27 -8.90 11.68
CA LYS A 130 1.94 -7.46 11.69
C LYS A 130 1.73 -6.90 10.29
N ALA A 131 1.24 -5.66 10.24
CA ALA A 131 1.32 -4.76 9.10
C ALA A 131 2.43 -3.73 9.32
N GLY A 132 2.94 -3.14 8.24
CA GLY A 132 3.99 -2.11 8.30
C GLY A 132 4.18 -1.38 6.98
N TYR A 133 5.16 -0.47 6.96
CA TYR A 133 5.46 0.37 5.80
C TYR A 133 6.95 0.44 5.52
N ILE A 134 7.29 0.32 4.22
CA ILE A 134 8.57 0.73 3.66
C ILE A 134 8.31 2.01 2.86
N TYR A 135 9.20 2.98 2.90
CA TYR A 135 8.99 4.28 2.24
C TYR A 135 10.27 4.85 1.67
N ARG A 136 10.14 5.77 0.72
CA ARG A 136 11.24 6.57 0.17
C ARG A 136 11.41 7.85 0.96
N LYS A 137 12.56 8.00 1.62
CA LYS A 137 12.93 9.19 2.42
C LYS A 137 12.99 10.48 1.61
N ASP A 138 13.25 10.37 0.32
CA ASP A 138 13.30 11.51 -0.59
C ASP A 138 11.90 11.95 -1.08
N LYS A 139 10.88 11.15 -0.83
CA LYS A 139 9.49 11.40 -1.25
C LYS A 139 8.57 11.73 -0.09
N VAL A 140 8.68 11.00 1.01
CA VAL A 140 7.78 11.16 2.14
C VAL A 140 8.51 11.07 3.48
N THR A 141 7.95 11.72 4.49
CA THR A 141 8.38 11.65 5.88
C THR A 141 7.24 11.09 6.72
N PRO A 142 7.45 9.97 7.45
CA PRO A 142 6.46 9.49 8.40
C PRO A 142 6.36 10.47 9.57
N GLU A 143 5.15 10.90 9.91
CA GLU A 143 4.89 11.80 11.05
C GLU A 143 5.08 11.05 12.36
N GLU A 144 5.86 11.63 13.27
CA GLU A 144 6.06 11.09 14.61
C GLU A 144 4.74 11.08 15.38
N ASN A 145 4.55 10.07 16.23
CA ASN A 145 3.36 9.89 17.08
C ASN A 145 2.02 9.74 16.34
N SER A 146 2.01 9.71 15.02
CA SER A 146 0.83 9.38 14.22
C SER A 146 0.65 7.88 14.01
N THR A 147 1.58 7.10 14.53
CA THR A 147 1.65 5.66 14.40
C THR A 147 0.77 4.98 15.45
N SER A 148 -0.15 4.18 15.01
CA SER A 148 -0.98 3.39 15.92
C SER A 148 -0.98 1.92 15.53
N PRO A 149 -0.24 1.07 16.25
CA PRO A 149 -0.36 -0.36 16.12
C PRO A 149 -1.61 -0.80 16.89
N TYR A 150 -2.73 -0.92 16.20
CA TYR A 150 -3.93 -1.51 16.79
C TYR A 150 -3.96 -3.02 16.57
N SER A 151 -4.31 -3.75 17.60
CA SER A 151 -4.69 -5.16 17.51
C SER A 151 -6.21 -5.24 17.41
N TYR A 152 -6.71 -6.08 16.51
CA TYR A 152 -8.13 -6.42 16.45
C TYR A 152 -8.60 -7.35 17.59
N GLY A 153 -7.81 -7.48 18.67
CA GLY A 153 -8.14 -8.30 19.83
C GLY A 153 -7.50 -9.68 19.81
N THR A 154 -8.21 -10.70 20.31
CA THR A 154 -7.66 -12.03 20.61
C THR A 154 -7.04 -12.77 19.41
N TYR A 155 -7.47 -12.46 18.19
CA TYR A 155 -7.02 -13.09 16.94
C TYR A 155 -5.97 -12.28 16.16
N LYS A 156 -5.29 -11.40 16.80
CA LYS A 156 -4.09 -10.68 16.35
C LYS A 156 -3.88 -10.35 14.86
N PRO A 157 -4.89 -10.24 13.96
CA PRO A 157 -4.71 -9.41 12.80
C PRO A 157 -4.39 -8.00 13.29
N ARG A 158 -3.46 -7.33 12.65
CA ARG A 158 -3.06 -6.01 13.10
C ARG A 158 -3.32 -4.99 12.01
N MET A 159 -3.91 -3.88 12.41
CA MET A 159 -3.89 -2.68 11.59
C MET A 159 -2.67 -1.84 11.96
N ARG A 160 -2.16 -1.13 10.99
CA ARG A 160 -1.16 -0.11 11.17
C ARG A 160 -1.65 1.18 10.56
N ILE A 161 -1.89 2.18 11.38
CA ILE A 161 -2.21 3.54 10.92
C ILE A 161 -0.94 4.38 11.01
N GLN A 162 -0.63 5.13 9.96
CA GLN A 162 0.52 6.01 9.87
C GLN A 162 0.18 7.22 9.02
N ALA A 163 0.40 8.42 9.53
CA ALA A 163 0.40 9.62 8.72
C ALA A 163 1.76 9.83 8.07
N PHE A 164 1.75 10.26 6.82
CA PHE A 164 2.92 10.64 6.06
C PHE A 164 2.77 12.07 5.56
N ARG A 165 3.90 12.74 5.43
CA ARG A 165 4.01 14.03 4.78
C ARG A 165 4.70 13.85 3.44
N GLU A 166 4.12 14.34 2.35
CA GLU A 166 4.80 14.41 1.06
C GLU A 166 5.84 15.55 1.10
N ASN A 167 7.10 15.22 0.82
CA ASN A 167 8.19 16.20 0.95
C ASN A 167 8.11 17.34 -0.08
N ALA A 168 7.48 17.11 -1.22
CA ALA A 168 7.41 18.10 -2.31
C ALA A 168 6.33 19.16 -2.08
N THR A 169 5.20 18.78 -1.50
CA THR A 169 4.02 19.64 -1.34
C THR A 169 3.78 20.06 0.11
N ASP A 170 4.44 19.41 1.07
CA ASP A 170 4.18 19.51 2.51
C ASP A 170 2.79 19.00 2.94
N GLU A 171 2.07 18.30 2.03
CA GLU A 171 0.74 17.76 2.29
C GLU A 171 0.81 16.50 3.16
N LEU A 172 -0.12 16.42 4.12
CA LEU A 172 -0.31 15.25 4.97
C LEU A 172 -1.35 14.31 4.39
N PHE A 173 -1.18 13.03 4.65
CA PHE A 173 -2.20 12.00 4.40
C PHE A 173 -2.02 10.83 5.36
N VAL A 174 -3.08 10.06 5.55
CA VAL A 174 -3.13 8.94 6.50
C VAL A 174 -3.31 7.63 5.74
N LEU A 175 -2.41 6.69 5.97
CA LEU A 175 -2.53 5.31 5.50
C LEU A 175 -2.92 4.39 6.66
N SER A 176 -3.80 3.44 6.37
CA SER A 176 -4.12 2.34 7.26
C SER A 176 -3.91 1.02 6.52
N MET A 177 -2.86 0.27 6.87
CA MET A 177 -2.65 -1.09 6.37
C MET A 177 -3.27 -2.10 7.31
N ASN A 178 -4.10 -2.97 6.76
CA ASN A 178 -4.97 -3.86 7.51
C ASN A 178 -4.81 -5.32 7.07
N HIS A 179 -5.02 -6.23 8.02
CA HIS A 179 -5.24 -7.64 7.73
C HIS A 179 -6.38 -8.12 8.63
N PHE A 180 -7.56 -8.28 8.05
CA PHE A 180 -8.75 -8.72 8.78
C PHE A 180 -8.74 -10.23 9.02
N LYS A 181 -9.66 -10.70 9.85
CA LYS A 181 -9.80 -12.12 10.15
C LYS A 181 -10.02 -12.92 8.87
N ALA A 182 -9.13 -13.88 8.61
CA ALA A 182 -9.23 -14.77 7.46
C ALA A 182 -10.54 -15.58 7.48
N LYS A 183 -11.08 -15.87 6.29
CA LYS A 183 -12.20 -16.79 6.12
C LYS A 183 -11.79 -18.18 6.59
N SER A 184 -12.66 -18.84 7.36
CA SER A 184 -12.43 -20.21 7.83
C SER A 184 -13.57 -21.11 7.42
N SER A 185 -13.25 -22.28 6.89
CA SER A 185 -14.26 -23.30 6.56
C SER A 185 -14.76 -24.08 7.78
N SER A 186 -14.01 -24.04 8.91
CA SER A 186 -14.34 -24.74 10.13
C SER A 186 -15.33 -24.00 11.03
N VAL A 187 -15.37 -22.66 10.94
CA VAL A 187 -16.27 -21.79 11.74
C VAL A 187 -16.68 -20.57 10.88
N PRO A 188 -17.52 -20.73 9.86
CA PRO A 188 -17.80 -19.67 8.87
C PRO A 188 -18.47 -18.43 9.50
N ASP A 189 -19.47 -18.61 10.34
CA ASP A 189 -20.29 -17.51 10.88
C ASP A 189 -19.50 -16.61 11.82
N ASP A 190 -18.65 -17.20 12.67
CA ASP A 190 -17.81 -16.44 13.59
C ASP A 190 -16.77 -15.55 12.86
N THR A 191 -16.34 -15.93 11.65
CA THR A 191 -15.32 -15.17 10.93
C THR A 191 -15.88 -13.91 10.30
N GLU A 192 -17.13 -13.90 9.86
CA GLU A 192 -17.79 -12.69 9.33
C GLU A 192 -18.08 -11.69 10.45
N ALA A 193 -18.67 -12.13 11.57
CA ALA A 193 -18.87 -11.30 12.74
C ALA A 193 -17.57 -10.67 13.23
N THR A 194 -16.47 -11.44 13.23
CA THR A 194 -15.15 -10.92 13.59
C THR A 194 -14.64 -9.88 12.60
N ARG A 195 -14.86 -10.05 11.28
CA ARG A 195 -14.50 -9.03 10.29
C ARG A 195 -15.31 -7.75 10.45
N LEU A 196 -16.59 -7.84 10.80
CA LEU A 196 -17.41 -6.67 11.15
C LEU A 196 -16.87 -5.94 12.37
N GLU A 197 -16.46 -6.67 13.41
CA GLU A 197 -15.76 -6.07 14.55
C GLU A 197 -14.44 -5.40 14.14
N ASN A 198 -13.72 -5.98 13.18
CA ASN A 198 -12.49 -5.37 12.67
C ASN A 198 -12.80 -4.02 11.99
N VAL A 199 -13.88 -3.93 11.20
CA VAL A 199 -14.35 -2.65 10.62
C VAL A 199 -14.65 -1.62 11.70
N ASP A 200 -15.43 -1.99 12.73
CA ASP A 200 -15.81 -1.07 13.81
C ASP A 200 -14.58 -0.54 14.57
N LYS A 201 -13.61 -1.42 14.84
CA LYS A 201 -12.34 -1.04 15.47
C LYS A 201 -11.49 -0.15 14.56
N LEU A 202 -11.44 -0.44 13.27
CA LEU A 202 -10.75 0.39 12.28
C LEU A 202 -11.35 1.79 12.23
N LEU A 203 -12.66 1.92 12.04
CA LEU A 203 -13.34 3.21 12.01
C LEU A 203 -13.16 3.98 13.32
N THR A 204 -13.20 3.29 14.46
CA THR A 204 -12.94 3.90 15.78
C THR A 204 -11.49 4.41 15.88
N ALA A 205 -10.53 3.68 15.34
CA ALA A 205 -9.12 4.05 15.36
C ALA A 205 -8.86 5.25 14.43
N LEU A 206 -9.40 5.22 13.21
CA LEU A 206 -9.27 6.31 12.24
C LEU A 206 -9.87 7.62 12.76
N ASN A 207 -10.99 7.57 13.46
CA ASN A 207 -11.61 8.75 14.09
C ASN A 207 -10.74 9.39 15.20
N LYS A 208 -9.73 8.69 15.71
CA LYS A 208 -8.77 9.22 16.68
C LYS A 208 -7.54 9.83 16.03
N VAL A 209 -7.29 9.54 14.76
CA VAL A 209 -6.20 10.12 14.00
C VAL A 209 -6.66 11.51 13.55
N THR A 210 -6.03 12.55 14.09
CA THR A 210 -6.41 13.96 13.84
C THR A 210 -5.45 14.65 12.87
N ALA A 211 -4.47 13.93 12.32
CA ALA A 211 -3.39 14.53 11.55
C ALA A 211 -3.90 15.16 10.23
N ASP A 212 -4.76 14.43 9.49
CA ASP A 212 -5.30 14.90 8.21
C ASP A 212 -6.60 14.18 7.85
N PRO A 213 -7.53 14.82 7.10
CA PRO A 213 -8.73 14.19 6.59
C PRO A 213 -8.49 13.23 5.42
N ASP A 214 -7.33 13.23 4.78
CA ASP A 214 -7.03 12.41 3.61
C ASP A 214 -6.64 10.99 4.04
N ILE A 215 -7.60 10.07 3.99
CA ILE A 215 -7.45 8.71 4.53
C ILE A 215 -7.57 7.67 3.42
N LEU A 216 -6.55 6.81 3.31
CA LEU A 216 -6.56 5.61 2.47
C LEU A 216 -6.44 4.35 3.34
N VAL A 217 -7.49 3.54 3.34
CA VAL A 217 -7.54 2.23 3.99
C VAL A 217 -7.11 1.18 2.97
N MET A 218 -6.06 0.42 3.28
CA MET A 218 -5.49 -0.61 2.43
C MET A 218 -5.40 -1.94 3.16
N GLY A 219 -5.27 -3.03 2.42
CA GLY A 219 -4.88 -4.34 2.94
C GLY A 219 -5.80 -5.48 2.58
N ASP A 220 -5.43 -6.66 3.07
CA ASP A 220 -6.24 -7.86 2.97
C ASP A 220 -7.37 -7.80 4.01
N LEU A 221 -8.54 -7.40 3.55
CA LEU A 221 -9.74 -7.32 4.40
C LEU A 221 -10.49 -8.66 4.49
N ASN A 222 -9.98 -9.70 3.81
CA ASN A 222 -10.56 -11.04 3.83
C ASN A 222 -12.08 -11.08 3.55
N ALA A 223 -12.57 -10.10 2.82
CA ALA A 223 -13.96 -9.95 2.41
C ALA A 223 -14.02 -9.54 0.94
N TYR A 224 -14.98 -10.05 0.19
CA TYR A 224 -15.23 -9.59 -1.18
C TYR A 224 -16.00 -8.27 -1.19
N THR A 225 -15.95 -7.57 -2.31
CA THR A 225 -16.53 -6.22 -2.43
C THR A 225 -18.03 -6.17 -2.07
N ASP A 226 -18.78 -7.22 -2.34
CA ASP A 226 -20.22 -7.33 -2.05
C ASP A 226 -20.54 -7.84 -0.64
N GLU A 227 -19.52 -8.21 0.15
CA GLU A 227 -19.72 -8.68 1.52
C GLU A 227 -19.86 -7.53 2.53
N GLU A 228 -20.61 -7.79 3.59
CA GLU A 228 -20.99 -6.81 4.62
C GLU A 228 -19.80 -5.98 5.19
N PRO A 229 -18.62 -6.57 5.48
CA PRO A 229 -17.50 -5.77 5.98
C PRO A 229 -17.06 -4.65 5.03
N ILE A 230 -17.04 -4.90 3.72
CA ILE A 230 -16.67 -3.88 2.72
C ILE A 230 -17.83 -2.90 2.54
N GLN A 231 -19.08 -3.38 2.46
CA GLN A 231 -20.25 -2.53 2.35
C GLN A 231 -20.39 -1.56 3.54
N ARG A 232 -19.97 -1.98 4.75
CA ARG A 232 -19.96 -1.13 5.94
C ARG A 232 -18.92 0.00 5.84
N LEU A 233 -17.75 -0.24 5.27
CA LEU A 233 -16.76 0.80 4.97
C LEU A 233 -17.30 1.78 3.91
N ILE A 234 -17.94 1.27 2.86
CA ILE A 234 -18.58 2.10 1.84
C ILE A 234 -19.69 2.97 2.46
N ALA A 235 -20.55 2.39 3.30
CA ALA A 235 -21.57 3.13 4.03
C ALA A 235 -21.01 4.19 5.00
N ALA A 236 -19.78 4.00 5.48
CA ALA A 236 -19.05 4.96 6.29
C ALA A 236 -18.38 6.08 5.46
N GLY A 237 -18.56 6.11 4.13
CA GLY A 237 -18.08 7.18 3.25
C GLY A 237 -16.75 6.88 2.55
N TYR A 238 -16.33 5.62 2.49
CA TYR A 238 -15.14 5.21 1.74
C TYR A 238 -15.54 4.67 0.36
N GLU A 239 -14.71 4.95 -0.66
CA GLU A 239 -14.87 4.47 -2.02
C GLU A 239 -13.76 3.48 -2.38
N GLU A 240 -14.13 2.31 -2.96
CA GLU A 240 -13.18 1.29 -3.40
C GLU A 240 -12.48 1.72 -4.69
N GLN A 241 -11.19 1.98 -4.61
CA GLN A 241 -10.43 2.56 -5.72
C GLN A 241 -10.03 1.54 -6.78
N LEU A 242 -9.71 0.29 -6.41
CA LEU A 242 -9.34 -0.72 -7.39
C LEU A 242 -10.52 -1.01 -8.33
N VAL A 243 -11.73 -1.13 -7.79
CA VAL A 243 -12.96 -1.33 -8.59
C VAL A 243 -13.33 -0.08 -9.39
N ARG A 244 -13.09 1.12 -8.83
CA ARG A 244 -13.33 2.38 -9.53
C ARG A 244 -12.54 2.49 -10.84
N PHE A 245 -11.27 2.06 -10.83
CA PHE A 245 -10.39 2.14 -12.01
C PHE A 245 -10.44 0.88 -12.88
N ASP A 246 -10.69 -0.30 -12.28
CA ASP A 246 -10.90 -1.57 -12.97
C ASP A 246 -12.03 -2.38 -12.33
N PRO A 247 -13.26 -2.36 -12.91
CA PRO A 247 -14.39 -3.14 -12.38
C PRO A 247 -14.15 -4.67 -12.37
N THR A 248 -13.08 -5.14 -13.00
CA THR A 248 -12.70 -6.56 -13.05
C THR A 248 -11.52 -6.90 -12.14
N ALA A 249 -11.09 -5.95 -11.30
CA ALA A 249 -9.95 -6.11 -10.40
C ALA A 249 -10.11 -7.34 -9.50
N TYR A 250 -9.02 -8.05 -9.31
CA TYR A 250 -8.91 -9.15 -8.34
C TYR A 250 -7.47 -9.24 -7.82
N THR A 251 -7.30 -9.76 -6.61
CA THR A 251 -5.98 -9.94 -5.99
C THR A 251 -5.73 -11.38 -5.57
N TYR A 252 -6.76 -12.22 -5.58
CA TYR A 252 -6.71 -13.58 -5.09
C TYR A 252 -7.49 -14.55 -5.98
N ILE A 253 -7.06 -15.82 -6.02
CA ILE A 253 -7.80 -16.89 -6.72
C ILE A 253 -8.06 -18.04 -5.75
N TYR A 254 -9.32 -18.29 -5.46
CA TYR A 254 -9.76 -19.43 -4.66
C TYR A 254 -10.61 -20.39 -5.47
N LYS A 255 -10.21 -21.68 -5.51
CA LYS A 255 -10.93 -22.73 -6.29
C LYS A 255 -11.26 -22.27 -7.72
N GLN A 256 -10.28 -21.66 -8.41
CA GLN A 256 -10.39 -21.14 -9.78
C GLN A 256 -11.33 -19.92 -9.93
N LYS A 257 -11.81 -19.34 -8.85
CA LYS A 257 -12.58 -18.09 -8.87
C LYS A 257 -11.70 -16.92 -8.47
N ARG A 258 -11.70 -15.88 -9.29
CA ARG A 258 -11.05 -14.61 -9.01
C ARG A 258 -11.85 -13.83 -7.97
N GLY A 259 -11.17 -13.17 -7.04
CA GLY A 259 -11.81 -12.35 -6.04
C GLY A 259 -10.90 -11.21 -5.57
N LEU A 260 -11.50 -10.09 -5.25
CA LEU A 260 -10.83 -8.97 -4.63
C LEU A 260 -10.91 -9.15 -3.11
N LEU A 261 -9.79 -9.46 -2.46
CA LEU A 261 -9.65 -9.57 -1.01
C LEU A 261 -8.79 -8.46 -0.43
N ASP A 262 -7.85 -7.96 -1.23
CA ASP A 262 -7.02 -6.80 -0.92
C ASP A 262 -7.68 -5.57 -1.52
N HIS A 263 -7.90 -4.56 -0.70
CA HIS A 263 -8.68 -3.38 -1.01
C HIS A 263 -7.87 -2.10 -0.88
N ALA A 264 -8.33 -1.06 -1.56
CA ALA A 264 -7.87 0.32 -1.42
C ALA A 264 -9.11 1.23 -1.33
N LEU A 265 -9.54 1.52 -0.10
CA LEU A 265 -10.73 2.33 0.15
C LEU A 265 -10.33 3.74 0.60
N ALA A 266 -10.68 4.74 -0.18
CA ALA A 266 -10.39 6.13 0.08
C ALA A 266 -11.63 6.87 0.59
N ASN A 267 -11.48 7.71 1.60
CA ASN A 267 -12.57 8.64 1.93
C ASN A 267 -12.70 9.74 0.86
N VAL A 268 -13.75 10.52 0.93
CA VAL A 268 -14.10 11.51 -0.11
C VAL A 268 -12.96 12.49 -0.40
N SER A 269 -12.21 12.93 0.61
CA SER A 269 -11.09 13.86 0.44
C SER A 269 -9.94 13.20 -0.32
N MET A 270 -9.51 12.03 0.12
CA MET A 270 -8.44 11.26 -0.52
C MET A 270 -8.84 10.78 -1.93
N ALA A 271 -10.08 10.34 -2.15
CA ALA A 271 -10.55 9.82 -3.43
C ALA A 271 -10.41 10.84 -4.57
N GLY A 272 -10.54 12.14 -4.26
CA GLY A 272 -10.34 13.24 -5.21
C GLY A 272 -8.88 13.41 -5.65
N GLN A 273 -7.93 12.85 -4.92
CA GLN A 273 -6.50 12.96 -5.14
C GLN A 273 -5.89 11.66 -5.73
N ILE A 274 -6.70 10.62 -5.93
CA ILE A 274 -6.28 9.38 -6.56
C ILE A 274 -6.46 9.49 -8.08
N VAL A 275 -5.36 9.38 -8.81
CA VAL A 275 -5.32 9.49 -10.27
C VAL A 275 -5.28 8.12 -10.97
N GLY A 276 -5.08 7.05 -10.22
CA GLY A 276 -5.12 5.69 -10.74
C GLY A 276 -4.97 4.62 -9.68
N ALA A 277 -5.49 3.43 -9.97
CA ALA A 277 -5.26 2.24 -9.17
C ALA A 277 -5.30 0.99 -10.07
N ALA A 278 -4.45 -0.01 -9.78
CA ALA A 278 -4.41 -1.25 -10.55
C ALA A 278 -3.88 -2.41 -9.72
N THR A 279 -4.30 -3.63 -10.08
CA THR A 279 -3.76 -4.88 -9.56
C THR A 279 -2.65 -5.42 -10.46
N TYR A 280 -1.64 -6.04 -9.87
CA TYR A 280 -0.47 -6.57 -10.56
C TYR A 280 -0.41 -8.09 -10.46
N HIS A 281 -0.95 -8.78 -11.46
CA HIS A 281 -1.19 -10.23 -11.44
C HIS A 281 0.07 -11.08 -11.64
N ILE A 282 1.02 -11.00 -10.74
CA ILE A 282 2.25 -11.80 -10.77
C ILE A 282 2.11 -13.07 -9.93
N ASN A 283 1.39 -12.99 -8.82
CA ASN A 283 1.25 -14.10 -7.89
C ASN A 283 0.08 -15.02 -8.27
N THR A 284 -0.99 -14.50 -8.82
CA THR A 284 -2.16 -15.28 -9.22
C THR A 284 -2.06 -15.85 -10.64
N SER A 285 -1.48 -15.11 -11.61
CA SER A 285 -1.40 -15.52 -13.01
C SER A 285 0.01 -15.65 -13.57
N GLY A 286 1.03 -15.17 -12.84
CA GLY A 286 2.42 -15.19 -13.26
C GLY A 286 3.04 -16.59 -13.29
N SER A 287 4.20 -16.69 -13.95
CA SER A 287 5.03 -17.89 -13.90
C SER A 287 5.45 -18.18 -12.45
N TYR A 288 5.51 -19.46 -12.08
CA TYR A 288 5.96 -19.89 -10.75
C TYR A 288 7.32 -19.34 -10.33
N SER A 289 8.21 -19.04 -11.28
CA SER A 289 9.52 -18.46 -11.02
C SER A 289 9.47 -17.07 -10.35
N TYR A 290 8.39 -16.32 -10.52
CA TYR A 290 8.22 -14.97 -9.98
C TYR A 290 7.32 -14.90 -8.76
N LYS A 291 6.52 -15.93 -8.49
CA LYS A 291 5.61 -15.96 -7.35
C LYS A 291 6.34 -15.90 -6.03
N TYR A 292 5.84 -15.09 -5.12
CA TYR A 292 6.33 -14.93 -3.75
C TYR A 292 5.20 -14.85 -2.72
N SER A 293 3.95 -14.74 -3.18
CA SER A 293 2.75 -14.73 -2.36
C SER A 293 1.62 -15.48 -3.07
N ASP A 294 0.49 -15.64 -2.43
CA ASP A 294 -0.77 -16.09 -3.01
C ASP A 294 -1.73 -14.92 -3.30
N HIS A 295 -1.38 -13.70 -2.86
CA HIS A 295 -2.04 -12.46 -3.18
C HIS A 295 -1.22 -11.63 -4.16
N ASP A 296 -1.89 -10.99 -5.13
CA ASP A 296 -1.26 -10.03 -6.04
C ASP A 296 -0.97 -8.71 -5.33
N ALA A 297 0.11 -8.06 -5.73
CA ALA A 297 0.34 -6.67 -5.39
C ALA A 297 -0.64 -5.76 -6.13
N TYR A 298 -0.92 -4.60 -5.54
CA TYR A 298 -1.71 -3.55 -6.19
C TYR A 298 -1.08 -2.19 -5.93
N VAL A 299 -1.36 -1.23 -6.80
CA VAL A 299 -0.82 0.12 -6.72
C VAL A 299 -1.94 1.14 -6.71
N VAL A 300 -1.79 2.18 -5.89
CA VAL A 300 -2.61 3.39 -5.88
C VAL A 300 -1.71 4.57 -6.18
N ALA A 301 -2.06 5.34 -7.18
CA ALA A 301 -1.32 6.52 -7.63
C ALA A 301 -2.00 7.79 -7.13
N LEU A 302 -1.27 8.60 -6.39
CA LEU A 302 -1.74 9.82 -5.76
C LEU A 302 -1.18 11.06 -6.44
N CYS A 303 -1.95 12.13 -6.33
CA CYS A 303 -1.59 13.48 -6.70
C CYS A 303 -2.06 14.41 -5.60
N LEU A 304 -1.20 14.63 -4.60
CA LEU A 304 -1.56 15.35 -3.37
C LEU A 304 -1.52 16.88 -3.58
N GLY A 305 -2.34 17.59 -2.80
CA GLY A 305 -2.39 19.03 -2.73
C GLY A 305 -3.50 19.69 -3.55
N GLU A 306 -3.77 20.97 -3.25
CA GLU A 306 -4.88 21.72 -3.86
C GLU A 306 -4.80 21.84 -5.39
N ASN A 307 -3.60 21.76 -5.95
CA ASN A 307 -3.39 21.89 -7.40
C ASN A 307 -3.23 20.53 -8.10
N GLY A 308 -3.29 19.42 -7.35
CA GLY A 308 -2.96 18.10 -7.88
C GLY A 308 -1.56 18.09 -8.52
N CYS A 309 -1.21 17.01 -9.23
CA CYS A 309 -0.01 17.01 -10.06
C CYS A 309 -0.28 17.86 -11.30
N GLY A 310 -0.19 19.17 -11.14
CA GLY A 310 -0.55 20.12 -12.20
C GLY A 310 -0.01 19.69 -13.55
N GLU A 311 -0.84 19.05 -14.36
CA GLU A 311 -0.65 19.15 -15.79
C GLU A 311 -1.03 20.58 -16.16
N GLU A 312 -0.07 21.34 -16.65
CA GLU A 312 -0.35 22.15 -17.82
C GLU A 312 -0.83 21.17 -18.91
N LEU A 313 -2.04 20.67 -18.78
CA LEU A 313 -2.77 20.20 -19.94
C LEU A 313 -2.93 21.46 -20.79
N GLY A 314 -2.19 21.51 -21.89
CA GLY A 314 -2.38 22.47 -22.95
C GLY A 314 -3.77 22.31 -23.58
N ILE A 315 -4.78 22.58 -22.79
CA ILE A 315 -6.17 22.76 -23.21
C ILE A 315 -6.47 24.21 -22.88
N ASP A 316 -6.66 25.00 -23.93
CA ASP A 316 -7.21 26.35 -23.85
C ASP A 316 -8.31 26.43 -22.79
N GLN A 317 -8.15 27.41 -21.91
CA GLN A 317 -9.06 27.86 -20.86
C GLN A 317 -10.46 27.21 -20.88
N VAL A 318 -10.61 26.10 -20.16
CA VAL A 318 -11.91 25.76 -19.60
C VAL A 318 -12.04 26.61 -18.34
N GLU A 319 -13.01 27.52 -18.36
CA GLU A 319 -13.38 28.40 -17.25
C GLU A 319 -13.26 27.67 -15.91
N SER A 320 -12.60 28.29 -14.96
CA SER A 320 -12.39 27.79 -13.59
C SER A 320 -13.71 27.26 -13.03
N LYS A 321 -13.88 25.94 -13.04
CA LYS A 321 -14.96 25.32 -12.27
C LYS A 321 -14.67 25.66 -10.81
N GLN A 322 -15.49 26.49 -10.24
CA GLN A 322 -15.42 26.86 -8.82
C GLN A 322 -15.33 25.56 -8.01
N ARG A 323 -14.30 25.45 -7.19
CA ARG A 323 -14.07 24.27 -6.34
C ARG A 323 -14.98 24.30 -5.11
N ALA A 324 -15.25 23.13 -4.55
CA ALA A 324 -15.88 23.04 -3.23
C ALA A 324 -15.01 23.75 -2.19
N GLN A 325 -15.65 24.55 -1.32
CA GLN A 325 -14.99 25.25 -0.22
C GLN A 325 -15.31 24.54 1.09
N LYS A 326 -14.31 24.43 1.96
CA LYS A 326 -14.49 23.92 3.33
C LYS A 326 -14.65 25.12 4.27
N THR A 327 -15.64 25.09 5.15
CA THR A 327 -15.84 26.11 6.19
C THR A 327 -16.26 25.46 7.49
N ILE A 328 -16.00 26.15 8.62
CA ILE A 328 -16.48 25.72 9.94
C ILE A 328 -17.57 26.68 10.38
N GLU A 329 -18.81 26.21 10.49
CA GLU A 329 -19.92 26.94 11.08
C GLU A 329 -20.43 26.20 12.32
N ASN A 330 -20.56 26.90 13.43
CA ASN A 330 -21.02 26.35 14.72
C ASN A 330 -20.28 25.12 15.19
N GLY A 331 -18.96 25.03 14.89
CA GLY A 331 -18.12 23.90 15.26
C GLY A 331 -18.30 22.66 14.37
N GLN A 332 -19.02 22.77 13.26
CA GLN A 332 -19.17 21.70 12.26
C GLN A 332 -18.44 22.07 10.98
N LEU A 333 -17.66 21.13 10.45
CA LEU A 333 -17.04 21.26 9.14
C LEU A 333 -18.11 21.06 8.05
N LEU A 334 -18.21 22.04 7.15
CA LEU A 334 -19.14 22.03 6.03
C LEU A 334 -18.38 22.10 4.72
N ILE A 335 -18.89 21.41 3.70
CA ILE A 335 -18.40 21.41 2.33
C ILE A 335 -19.41 22.17 1.47
N ILE A 336 -19.00 23.28 0.89
CA ILE A 336 -19.83 24.11 -0.01
C ILE A 336 -19.42 23.78 -1.44
N LEU A 337 -20.34 23.20 -2.23
CA LEU A 337 -20.12 22.95 -3.64
C LEU A 337 -20.26 24.23 -4.48
N PRO A 338 -19.73 24.26 -5.73
CA PRO A 338 -19.80 25.43 -6.61
C PRO A 338 -21.21 25.89 -6.93
N ASP A 339 -22.21 25.01 -6.84
CA ASP A 339 -23.63 25.32 -7.02
C ASP A 339 -24.26 25.93 -5.78
N GLY A 340 -23.48 26.16 -4.70
CA GLY A 340 -23.95 26.72 -3.42
C GLY A 340 -24.56 25.67 -2.49
N SER A 341 -24.69 24.41 -2.90
CA SER A 341 -25.18 23.38 -2.01
C SER A 341 -24.12 23.05 -0.94
N THR A 342 -24.59 22.87 0.30
CA THR A 342 -23.73 22.67 1.46
C THR A 342 -23.99 21.31 2.08
N TYR A 343 -22.93 20.58 2.36
CA TYR A 343 -22.95 19.24 2.93
C TYR A 343 -22.15 19.20 4.23
N ASN A 344 -22.56 18.37 5.17
CA ASN A 344 -21.74 18.05 6.33
C ASN A 344 -20.71 16.95 5.96
N VAL A 345 -19.82 16.65 6.90
CA VAL A 345 -18.75 15.61 6.73
C VAL A 345 -19.29 14.20 6.46
N PHE A 346 -20.56 13.96 6.68
CA PHE A 346 -21.24 12.68 6.41
C PHE A 346 -21.92 12.65 5.04
N GLY A 347 -21.70 13.67 4.20
CA GLY A 347 -22.34 13.77 2.89
C GLY A 347 -23.84 14.14 2.94
N VAL A 348 -24.36 14.54 4.09
CA VAL A 348 -25.76 14.97 4.24
C VAL A 348 -25.87 16.42 3.83
N ARG A 349 -26.75 16.72 2.87
CA ARG A 349 -27.04 18.09 2.45
C ARG A 349 -27.68 18.85 3.61
N VAL A 350 -27.14 20.03 3.96
CA VAL A 350 -27.63 20.90 5.06
C VAL A 350 -28.22 22.22 4.58
N ARG A 351 -27.92 22.61 3.30
CA ARG A 351 -28.50 23.73 2.57
C ARG A 351 -28.59 23.45 1.08
#